data_b52b6ef56538de47715d870828f8aff3
#
_entry.id   b52b6ef56538de47715d870828f8aff3
#
_cell.length_a   1.000
_cell.length_b   1.000
_cell.length_c   1.000
_cell.angle_alpha   90.00
_cell.angle_beta   90.00
_cell.angle_gamma   90.00
#
_symmetry.space_group_name_H-M   'P 1'
#
loop_
_entity.id
_entity.type
_entity.pdbx_description
1 polymer ?
#
loop_
_entity_poly.entity_id
_entity_poly.type
_entity_poly.pdbx_seq_one_letter_code
_entity_poly.pdbx_strand_id
1 'polypeptide(L)'
;MRLTGLLPGLDLPVPVCDAETPVTIADLGSGPLTLPIALWLSRPDWRAVPLTLVCVDTVPRPMEMGRSILEHMAKLSGEPLNWTIRLVRSPLMQSFRELRSPYLLMAGNVLNELKDKPGVSVDERMADLAVAVGRTLHPEGTALFVEPGTRLGGTLTAKLRETALEEGLTPVAPCPPLGPCPLLETRERRWCHASQLAVAPAWLADLARYAKLPKDSLSLSFMQLRPESEAAPIAKTALFPAMDPNGVVARILSESFPVPGMGNARYACTEDGFAIIPAAGDIPSGALVACRRPASPRKDAKTGAVELLWQPEQKPQR
;
A
#
# COMPACT_ATOMS: atom_id res chain seq x y z
N MET A 1 1.13 -2.05 -14.13
CA MET A 1 1.95 -0.83 -13.96
C MET A 1 1.93 -0.30 -12.51
N ARG A 2 0.79 0.07 -11.90
CA ARG A 2 0.79 0.58 -10.50
C ARG A 2 1.36 -0.45 -9.52
N LEU A 3 0.86 -1.67 -9.57
CA LEU A 3 1.23 -2.74 -8.66
C LEU A 3 2.64 -3.26 -8.90
N THR A 4 3.04 -3.42 -10.17
CA THR A 4 4.40 -3.83 -10.51
C THR A 4 5.47 -2.79 -10.18
N GLY A 5 5.08 -1.53 -9.99
CA GLY A 5 5.95 -0.47 -9.45
C GLY A 5 5.96 -0.41 -7.92
N LEU A 6 4.88 -0.85 -7.25
CA LEU A 6 4.74 -0.85 -5.80
C LEU A 6 5.43 -2.06 -5.15
N LEU A 7 5.08 -3.27 -5.61
CA LEU A 7 5.45 -4.52 -4.94
C LEU A 7 6.97 -4.74 -4.74
N PRO A 8 7.86 -4.36 -5.69
CA PRO A 8 9.30 -4.49 -5.48
C PRO A 8 9.86 -3.60 -4.37
N GLY A 9 9.18 -2.49 -4.06
CA GLY A 9 9.59 -1.55 -3.01
C GLY A 9 9.03 -1.89 -1.63
N LEU A 10 8.17 -2.90 -1.51
CA LEU A 10 7.62 -3.33 -0.23
C LEU A 10 8.51 -4.42 0.39
N ASP A 11 8.61 -4.37 1.71
CA ASP A 11 9.21 -5.45 2.48
C ASP A 11 8.22 -6.63 2.56
N LEU A 12 8.31 -7.50 1.55
CA LEU A 12 7.54 -8.75 1.45
C LEU A 12 8.54 -9.91 1.51
N PRO A 13 8.89 -10.40 2.69
CA PRO A 13 9.85 -11.49 2.83
C PRO A 13 9.30 -12.75 2.17
N VAL A 14 10.18 -13.47 1.49
CA VAL A 14 9.83 -14.75 0.88
C VAL A 14 9.80 -15.81 1.99
N PRO A 15 8.70 -16.54 2.17
CA PRO A 15 8.61 -17.57 3.20
C PRO A 15 9.54 -18.74 2.89
N VAL A 16 10.10 -19.33 3.93
CA VAL A 16 10.83 -20.58 3.82
C VAL A 16 9.81 -21.72 3.86
N CYS A 17 9.69 -22.45 2.75
CA CYS A 17 8.74 -23.57 2.62
C CYS A 17 9.23 -24.56 1.56
N ASP A 18 8.62 -25.72 1.53
CA ASP A 18 8.86 -26.79 0.57
C ASP A 18 7.55 -27.24 -0.11
N ALA A 19 7.65 -28.23 -1.00
CA ALA A 19 6.49 -28.73 -1.72
C ALA A 19 5.52 -29.55 -0.85
N GLU A 20 5.96 -30.09 0.29
CA GLU A 20 5.15 -30.88 1.21
C GLU A 20 4.32 -29.96 2.12
N THR A 21 4.86 -28.75 2.44
CA THR A 21 4.25 -27.76 3.29
C THR A 21 4.15 -26.41 2.57
N PRO A 22 3.30 -26.30 1.52
CA PRO A 22 3.18 -25.08 0.75
C PRO A 22 2.56 -23.96 1.57
N VAL A 23 3.09 -22.76 1.42
CA VAL A 23 2.57 -21.56 2.08
C VAL A 23 1.26 -21.12 1.44
N THR A 24 0.34 -20.61 2.25
CA THR A 24 -0.90 -20.02 1.74
C THR A 24 -0.74 -18.53 1.49
N ILE A 25 -1.17 -18.09 0.31
CA ILE A 25 -1.42 -16.69 -0.04
C ILE A 25 -2.91 -16.51 -0.29
N ALA A 26 -3.49 -15.43 0.21
CA ALA A 26 -4.88 -15.09 -0.04
C ALA A 26 -4.99 -13.78 -0.85
N ASP A 27 -5.87 -13.75 -1.84
CA ASP A 27 -6.26 -12.56 -2.59
C ASP A 27 -7.76 -12.34 -2.45
N LEU A 28 -8.15 -11.29 -1.74
CA LEU A 28 -9.54 -10.97 -1.42
C LEU A 28 -10.11 -9.96 -2.41
N GLY A 29 -11.27 -10.28 -3.00
CA GLY A 29 -11.82 -9.51 -4.11
C GLY A 29 -10.93 -9.63 -5.34
N SER A 30 -10.51 -10.87 -5.63
CA SER A 30 -9.46 -11.16 -6.62
C SER A 30 -9.79 -10.64 -8.03
N GLY A 31 -11.08 -10.54 -8.40
CA GLY A 31 -11.45 -10.21 -9.75
C GLY A 31 -10.67 -11.07 -10.76
N PRO A 32 -9.98 -10.46 -11.73
CA PRO A 32 -9.14 -11.19 -12.69
C PRO A 32 -7.70 -11.45 -12.16
N LEU A 33 -7.52 -11.70 -10.88
CA LEU A 33 -6.22 -12.00 -10.24
C LEU A 33 -5.15 -10.92 -10.47
N THR A 34 -5.55 -9.66 -10.43
CA THR A 34 -4.64 -8.55 -10.76
C THR A 34 -3.45 -8.46 -9.81
N LEU A 35 -3.65 -8.63 -8.49
CA LEU A 35 -2.57 -8.61 -7.50
C LEU A 35 -1.65 -9.83 -7.61
N PRO A 36 -2.15 -11.07 -7.69
CA PRO A 36 -1.31 -12.25 -7.94
C PRO A 36 -0.48 -12.15 -9.23
N ILE A 37 -1.07 -11.70 -10.32
CA ILE A 37 -0.36 -11.50 -11.59
C ILE A 37 0.74 -10.44 -11.43
N ALA A 38 0.45 -9.34 -10.74
CA ALA A 38 1.45 -8.31 -10.48
C ALA A 38 2.59 -8.82 -9.58
N LEU A 39 2.28 -9.63 -8.56
CA LEU A 39 3.27 -10.28 -7.71
C LEU A 39 4.17 -11.20 -8.55
N TRP A 40 3.59 -12.07 -9.34
CA TRP A 40 4.33 -13.00 -10.22
C TRP A 40 5.25 -12.26 -11.21
N LEU A 41 4.79 -11.13 -11.78
CA LEU A 41 5.56 -10.31 -12.71
C LEU A 41 6.72 -9.56 -12.06
N SER A 42 6.51 -9.01 -10.88
CA SER A 42 7.42 -8.05 -10.26
C SER A 42 8.33 -8.63 -9.18
N ARG A 43 8.06 -9.87 -8.72
CA ARG A 43 8.79 -10.55 -7.66
C ARG A 43 9.20 -11.97 -8.10
N PRO A 44 10.28 -12.08 -8.90
CA PRO A 44 10.78 -13.39 -9.38
C PRO A 44 11.12 -14.36 -8.25
N ASP A 45 11.55 -13.84 -7.10
CA ASP A 45 11.82 -14.59 -5.87
C ASP A 45 10.61 -15.37 -5.35
N TRP A 46 9.39 -14.87 -5.58
CA TRP A 46 8.16 -15.56 -5.22
C TRP A 46 7.72 -16.63 -6.22
N ARG A 47 8.17 -16.58 -7.48
CA ARG A 47 7.77 -17.56 -8.52
C ARG A 47 8.22 -18.98 -8.19
N ALA A 48 9.41 -19.12 -7.58
CA ALA A 48 9.96 -20.41 -7.20
C ALA A 48 9.33 -21.01 -5.96
N VAL A 49 8.59 -20.23 -5.18
CA VAL A 49 7.98 -20.67 -3.92
C VAL A 49 6.80 -21.61 -4.21
N PRO A 50 6.79 -22.84 -3.66
CA PRO A 50 5.60 -23.69 -3.69
C PRO A 50 4.53 -23.10 -2.76
N LEU A 51 3.42 -22.66 -3.34
CA LEU A 51 2.35 -22.03 -2.56
C LEU A 51 0.95 -22.41 -3.03
N THR A 52 0.00 -22.25 -2.11
CA THR A 52 -1.43 -22.30 -2.41
C THR A 52 -1.96 -20.86 -2.48
N LEU A 53 -2.35 -20.44 -3.67
CA LEU A 53 -2.99 -19.15 -3.90
C LEU A 53 -4.52 -19.31 -3.80
N VAL A 54 -5.11 -18.76 -2.75
CA VAL A 54 -6.56 -18.74 -2.52
C VAL A 54 -7.12 -17.42 -3.03
N CYS A 55 -7.82 -17.47 -4.17
CA CYS A 55 -8.46 -16.31 -4.77
C CYS A 55 -9.94 -16.29 -4.41
N VAL A 56 -10.40 -15.20 -3.82
CA VAL A 56 -11.77 -15.04 -3.34
C VAL A 56 -12.48 -13.91 -4.07
N ASP A 57 -13.64 -14.20 -4.64
CA ASP A 57 -14.55 -13.20 -5.20
C ASP A 57 -15.99 -13.71 -5.20
N THR A 58 -16.95 -12.82 -5.31
CA THR A 58 -18.38 -13.21 -5.48
C THR A 58 -18.69 -13.66 -6.90
N VAL A 59 -17.87 -13.23 -7.88
CA VAL A 59 -18.06 -13.51 -9.31
C VAL A 59 -16.95 -14.44 -9.82
N PRO A 60 -17.24 -15.69 -10.20
CA PRO A 60 -16.22 -16.68 -10.54
C PRO A 60 -15.53 -16.42 -11.89
N ARG A 61 -16.28 -15.91 -12.89
CA ARG A 61 -15.76 -15.77 -14.27
C ARG A 61 -14.51 -14.89 -14.40
N PRO A 62 -14.39 -13.72 -13.76
CA PRO A 62 -13.14 -12.96 -13.76
C PRO A 62 -11.97 -13.74 -13.15
N MET A 63 -12.21 -14.49 -12.04
CA MET A 63 -11.16 -15.31 -11.42
C MET A 63 -10.66 -16.41 -12.35
N GLU A 64 -11.57 -17.11 -13.05
CA GLU A 64 -11.21 -18.13 -14.04
C GLU A 64 -10.37 -17.56 -15.18
N MET A 65 -10.73 -16.38 -15.68
CA MET A 65 -9.96 -15.66 -16.68
C MET A 65 -8.57 -15.29 -16.17
N GLY A 66 -8.49 -14.74 -14.96
CA GLY A 66 -7.22 -14.38 -14.32
C GLY A 66 -6.30 -15.59 -14.13
N ARG A 67 -6.85 -16.73 -13.69
CA ARG A 67 -6.11 -17.98 -13.60
C ARG A 67 -5.53 -18.40 -14.95
N SER A 68 -6.37 -18.41 -15.99
CA SER A 68 -5.92 -18.77 -17.35
C SER A 68 -4.83 -17.82 -17.87
N ILE A 69 -4.92 -16.53 -17.57
CA ILE A 69 -3.88 -15.54 -17.91
C ILE A 69 -2.57 -15.87 -17.20
N LEU A 70 -2.60 -16.12 -15.88
CA LEU A 70 -1.40 -16.42 -15.09
C LEU A 70 -0.72 -17.72 -15.55
N GLU A 71 -1.51 -18.79 -15.77
CA GLU A 71 -1.03 -20.06 -16.31
C GLU A 71 -0.38 -19.88 -17.69
N HIS A 72 -1.00 -19.09 -18.57
CA HIS A 72 -0.46 -18.82 -19.90
C HIS A 72 0.82 -17.99 -19.86
N MET A 73 0.91 -17.01 -18.97
CA MET A 73 2.10 -16.19 -18.76
C MET A 73 3.28 -17.04 -18.27
N ALA A 74 3.05 -17.94 -17.31
CA ALA A 74 4.06 -18.86 -16.82
C ALA A 74 4.57 -19.77 -17.97
N LYS A 75 3.66 -20.31 -18.79
CA LYS A 75 4.03 -21.09 -19.96
C LYS A 75 4.86 -20.30 -20.98
N LEU A 76 4.51 -19.04 -21.25
CA LEU A 76 5.25 -18.20 -22.20
C LEU A 76 6.63 -17.79 -21.68
N SER A 77 6.78 -17.64 -20.36
CA SER A 77 8.09 -17.35 -19.77
C SER A 77 9.05 -18.56 -19.73
N GLY A 78 8.55 -19.78 -19.96
CA GLY A 78 9.30 -21.01 -19.81
C GLY A 78 9.56 -21.39 -18.34
N GLU A 79 8.96 -20.69 -17.39
CA GLU A 79 9.09 -20.98 -15.96
C GLU A 79 7.93 -21.85 -15.47
N PRO A 80 8.17 -22.84 -14.58
CA PRO A 80 7.08 -23.62 -14.02
C PRO A 80 6.20 -22.72 -13.11
N LEU A 81 4.88 -22.90 -13.14
CA LEU A 81 3.99 -22.29 -12.18
C LEU A 81 3.92 -23.18 -10.92
N ASN A 82 4.71 -22.82 -9.90
CA ASN A 82 4.76 -23.55 -8.62
C ASN A 82 3.58 -23.21 -7.69
N TRP A 83 2.61 -22.46 -8.19
CA TRP A 83 1.44 -21.99 -7.44
C TRP A 83 0.22 -22.84 -7.73
N THR A 84 -0.34 -23.47 -6.70
CA THR A 84 -1.63 -24.14 -6.78
C THR A 84 -2.74 -23.10 -6.59
N ILE A 85 -3.55 -22.88 -7.64
CA ILE A 85 -4.57 -21.82 -7.62
C ILE A 85 -5.93 -22.43 -7.21
N ARG A 86 -6.47 -21.96 -6.09
CA ARG A 86 -7.79 -22.31 -5.58
C ARG A 86 -8.74 -21.11 -5.70
N LEU A 87 -9.81 -21.25 -6.49
CA LEU A 87 -10.84 -20.23 -6.64
C LEU A 87 -11.97 -20.48 -5.65
N VAL A 88 -12.34 -19.47 -4.88
CA VAL A 88 -13.38 -19.54 -3.84
C VAL A 88 -14.45 -18.48 -4.14
N ARG A 89 -15.68 -18.92 -4.40
CA ARG A 89 -16.82 -18.02 -4.55
C ARG A 89 -17.42 -17.70 -3.18
N SER A 90 -17.10 -16.53 -2.63
CA SER A 90 -17.58 -16.09 -1.32
C SER A 90 -17.61 -14.57 -1.20
N PRO A 91 -18.54 -13.99 -0.44
CA PRO A 91 -18.40 -12.61 0.02
C PRO A 91 -17.13 -12.43 0.88
N LEU A 92 -16.48 -11.28 0.79
CA LEU A 92 -15.19 -11.00 1.41
C LEU A 92 -15.16 -11.39 2.90
N MET A 93 -16.05 -10.86 3.71
CA MET A 93 -16.03 -11.10 5.17
C MET A 93 -16.33 -12.57 5.55
N GLN A 94 -17.06 -13.30 4.71
CA GLN A 94 -17.33 -14.72 4.95
C GLN A 94 -16.14 -15.59 4.57
N SER A 95 -15.33 -15.17 3.62
CA SER A 95 -14.20 -15.93 3.10
C SER A 95 -13.08 -16.15 4.11
N PHE A 96 -12.99 -15.33 5.15
CA PHE A 96 -12.01 -15.53 6.22
C PHE A 96 -12.10 -16.90 6.88
N ARG A 97 -13.27 -17.54 6.85
CA ARG A 97 -13.49 -18.93 7.34
C ARG A 97 -12.81 -19.99 6.46
N GLU A 98 -12.55 -19.66 5.21
CA GLU A 98 -11.92 -20.53 4.22
C GLU A 98 -10.39 -20.40 4.20
N LEU A 99 -9.88 -19.35 4.85
CA LEU A 99 -8.45 -19.06 4.89
C LEU A 99 -7.79 -19.77 6.08
N ARG A 100 -6.62 -20.34 5.81
CA ARG A 100 -5.81 -21.01 6.83
C ARG A 100 -4.47 -20.29 6.95
N SER A 101 -4.41 -19.38 7.90
CA SER A 101 -3.16 -18.68 8.27
C SER A 101 -2.31 -18.21 7.06
N PRO A 102 -2.86 -17.34 6.18
CA PRO A 102 -2.13 -16.90 5.01
C PRO A 102 -0.89 -16.09 5.40
N TYR A 103 0.24 -16.42 4.78
CA TYR A 103 1.49 -15.70 4.96
C TYR A 103 1.48 -14.32 4.25
N LEU A 104 0.77 -14.24 3.12
CA LEU A 104 0.47 -12.98 2.45
C LEU A 104 -1.03 -12.91 2.18
N LEU A 105 -1.68 -11.90 2.72
CA LEU A 105 -3.06 -11.57 2.44
C LEU A 105 -3.08 -10.29 1.61
N MET A 106 -3.63 -10.35 0.42
CA MET A 106 -3.75 -9.20 -0.48
C MET A 106 -5.20 -8.83 -0.70
N ALA A 107 -5.48 -7.55 -0.89
CA ALA A 107 -6.79 -7.05 -1.26
C ALA A 107 -6.65 -5.77 -2.10
N GLY A 108 -7.21 -5.75 -3.30
CA GLY A 108 -7.10 -4.61 -4.20
C GLY A 108 -8.44 -4.08 -4.66
N ASN A 109 -8.70 -2.78 -4.44
CA ASN A 109 -9.94 -2.09 -4.80
C ASN A 109 -11.19 -2.69 -4.13
N VAL A 110 -11.08 -3.13 -2.88
CA VAL A 110 -12.18 -3.82 -2.18
C VAL A 110 -12.76 -3.04 -1.01
N LEU A 111 -12.01 -2.09 -0.43
CA LEU A 111 -12.48 -1.36 0.76
C LEU A 111 -13.73 -0.52 0.45
N ASN A 112 -13.82 0.04 -0.74
CA ASN A 112 -14.98 0.79 -1.21
C ASN A 112 -16.17 -0.11 -1.61
N GLU A 113 -15.92 -1.41 -1.82
CA GLU A 113 -16.94 -2.39 -2.15
C GLU A 113 -17.51 -3.12 -0.93
N LEU A 114 -16.92 -2.91 0.25
CA LEU A 114 -17.51 -3.39 1.49
C LEU A 114 -18.90 -2.77 1.66
N LYS A 115 -19.93 -3.58 1.42
CA LYS A 115 -21.32 -3.14 1.33
C LYS A 115 -21.72 -2.36 2.58
N ASP A 116 -22.36 -1.22 2.35
CA ASP A 116 -23.06 -0.50 3.41
C ASP A 116 -24.15 -1.41 4.00
N LYS A 117 -24.02 -1.67 5.29
CA LYS A 117 -25.08 -2.29 6.06
C LYS A 117 -25.82 -1.17 6.76
N PRO A 118 -27.16 -1.08 6.68
CA PRO A 118 -27.91 -0.08 7.43
C PRO A 118 -27.51 -0.09 8.91
N GLY A 119 -27.14 1.09 9.44
CA GLY A 119 -26.73 1.24 10.84
C GLY A 119 -25.27 0.88 11.17
N VAL A 120 -24.47 0.41 10.21
CA VAL A 120 -23.04 0.11 10.42
C VAL A 120 -22.19 1.21 9.79
N SER A 121 -21.39 1.88 10.60
CA SER A 121 -20.50 2.95 10.15
C SER A 121 -19.31 2.41 9.32
N VAL A 122 -18.62 3.30 8.61
CA VAL A 122 -17.37 2.94 7.91
C VAL A 122 -16.32 2.46 8.90
N ASP A 123 -16.23 3.09 10.07
CA ASP A 123 -15.24 2.74 11.09
C ASP A 123 -15.48 1.33 11.65
N GLU A 124 -16.74 0.97 11.95
CA GLU A 124 -17.10 -0.38 12.37
C GLU A 124 -16.76 -1.44 11.30
N ARG A 125 -16.98 -1.12 10.01
CA ARG A 125 -16.60 -2.05 8.91
C ARG A 125 -15.10 -2.23 8.79
N MET A 126 -14.31 -1.17 9.00
CA MET A 126 -12.85 -1.27 9.01
C MET A 126 -12.36 -2.03 10.24
N ALA A 127 -12.99 -1.85 11.40
CA ALA A 127 -12.69 -2.62 12.60
C ALA A 127 -12.99 -4.12 12.41
N ASP A 128 -14.16 -4.47 11.89
CA ASP A 128 -14.51 -5.87 11.57
C ASP A 128 -13.48 -6.51 10.63
N LEU A 129 -13.02 -5.77 9.62
CA LEU A 129 -11.99 -6.23 8.70
C LEU A 129 -10.64 -6.40 9.40
N ALA A 130 -10.21 -5.43 10.21
CA ALA A 130 -8.96 -5.51 10.96
C ALA A 130 -8.95 -6.71 11.92
N VAL A 131 -10.04 -6.93 12.66
CA VAL A 131 -10.23 -8.13 13.52
C VAL A 131 -10.10 -9.42 12.71
N ALA A 132 -10.78 -9.50 11.55
CA ALA A 132 -10.73 -10.69 10.71
C ALA A 132 -9.33 -10.97 10.18
N VAL A 133 -8.62 -9.92 9.76
CA VAL A 133 -7.22 -10.02 9.30
C VAL A 133 -6.31 -10.46 10.44
N GLY A 134 -6.37 -9.81 11.60
CA GLY A 134 -5.52 -10.13 12.76
C GLY A 134 -5.67 -11.56 13.25
N ARG A 135 -6.92 -12.10 13.23
CA ARG A 135 -7.20 -13.49 13.63
C ARG A 135 -6.79 -14.53 12.61
N THR A 136 -6.65 -14.15 11.34
CA THR A 136 -6.46 -15.11 10.25
C THR A 136 -5.05 -15.13 9.72
N LEU A 137 -4.36 -13.98 9.76
CA LEU A 137 -3.01 -13.83 9.24
C LEU A 137 -2.02 -14.74 9.97
N HIS A 138 -1.04 -15.28 9.24
CA HIS A 138 0.08 -16.00 9.85
C HIS A 138 0.84 -15.08 10.83
N PRO A 139 1.37 -15.58 11.96
CA PRO A 139 2.14 -14.73 12.89
C PRO A 139 3.27 -13.93 12.23
N GLU A 140 3.99 -14.51 11.27
CA GLU A 140 5.03 -13.85 10.47
C GLU A 140 4.48 -13.26 9.15
N GLY A 141 3.16 -13.21 9.01
CA GLY A 141 2.49 -12.85 7.75
C GLY A 141 2.41 -11.34 7.52
N THR A 142 2.00 -11.01 6.31
CA THR A 142 1.80 -9.63 5.87
C THR A 142 0.44 -9.49 5.21
N ALA A 143 -0.32 -8.45 5.55
CA ALA A 143 -1.52 -8.05 4.83
C ALA A 143 -1.23 -6.79 4.00
N LEU A 144 -1.67 -6.77 2.73
CA LEU A 144 -1.49 -5.67 1.80
C LEU A 144 -2.82 -5.27 1.20
N PHE A 145 -3.26 -4.06 1.51
CA PHE A 145 -4.43 -3.42 0.92
C PHE A 145 -4.00 -2.37 -0.07
N VAL A 146 -4.59 -2.36 -1.27
CA VAL A 146 -4.29 -1.37 -2.32
C VAL A 146 -5.59 -0.82 -2.88
N GLU A 147 -5.76 0.50 -2.81
CA GLU A 147 -6.93 1.21 -3.28
C GLU A 147 -6.57 2.24 -4.36
N PRO A 148 -7.52 2.72 -5.16
CA PRO A 148 -7.28 3.86 -6.02
C PRO A 148 -6.81 5.06 -5.20
N GLY A 149 -5.87 5.85 -5.71
CA GLY A 149 -5.35 7.07 -5.05
C GLY A 149 -6.38 8.22 -5.03
N THR A 150 -7.66 7.90 -4.90
CA THR A 150 -8.75 8.85 -4.74
C THR A 150 -8.90 9.25 -3.27
N ARG A 151 -9.64 10.34 -3.02
CA ARG A 151 -9.93 10.74 -1.65
C ARG A 151 -10.65 9.63 -0.87
N LEU A 152 -11.61 8.93 -1.49
CA LEU A 152 -12.30 7.83 -0.84
C LEU A 152 -11.33 6.69 -0.49
N GLY A 153 -10.55 6.21 -1.47
CA GLY A 153 -9.58 5.13 -1.24
C GLY A 153 -8.57 5.48 -0.14
N GLY A 154 -7.99 6.70 -0.19
CA GLY A 154 -7.05 7.15 0.84
C GLY A 154 -7.67 7.30 2.23
N THR A 155 -8.94 7.73 2.32
CA THR A 155 -9.64 7.82 3.60
C THR A 155 -9.93 6.44 4.17
N LEU A 156 -10.41 5.50 3.35
CA LEU A 156 -10.69 4.12 3.78
C LEU A 156 -9.41 3.41 4.24
N THR A 157 -8.32 3.58 3.50
CA THR A 157 -7.01 3.03 3.86
C THR A 157 -6.50 3.61 5.19
N ALA A 158 -6.68 4.92 5.42
CA ALA A 158 -6.29 5.56 6.68
C ALA A 158 -7.16 5.09 7.87
N LYS A 159 -8.46 4.90 7.67
CA LYS A 159 -9.37 4.35 8.69
C LYS A 159 -9.02 2.89 9.03
N LEU A 160 -8.74 2.06 8.02
CA LEU A 160 -8.26 0.69 8.25
C LEU A 160 -6.97 0.68 9.08
N ARG A 161 -6.05 1.64 8.82
CA ARG A 161 -4.83 1.77 9.62
C ARG A 161 -5.12 1.98 11.11
N GLU A 162 -6.00 2.91 11.46
CA GLU A 162 -6.29 3.21 12.87
C GLU A 162 -6.93 2.00 13.57
N THR A 163 -7.94 1.39 12.95
CA THR A 163 -8.58 0.20 13.52
C THR A 163 -7.63 -1.01 13.58
N ALA A 164 -6.70 -1.14 12.63
CA ALA A 164 -5.70 -2.20 12.65
C ALA A 164 -4.74 -2.08 13.83
N LEU A 165 -4.35 -0.86 14.21
CA LEU A 165 -3.52 -0.62 15.41
C LEU A 165 -4.23 -1.05 16.70
N GLU A 166 -5.54 -0.82 16.80
CA GLU A 166 -6.34 -1.25 17.94
C GLU A 166 -6.44 -2.78 18.06
N GLU A 167 -6.28 -3.48 16.93
CA GLU A 167 -6.38 -4.94 16.81
C GLU A 167 -5.01 -5.65 16.80
N GLY A 168 -3.92 -4.97 17.21
CA GLY A 168 -2.58 -5.54 17.31
C GLY A 168 -1.90 -5.79 15.95
N LEU A 169 -2.30 -5.04 14.92
CA LEU A 169 -1.65 -5.02 13.63
C LEU A 169 -0.88 -3.71 13.45
N THR A 170 0.38 -3.80 13.09
CA THR A 170 1.27 -2.65 12.91
C THR A 170 1.38 -2.27 11.44
N PRO A 171 1.12 -0.99 11.07
CA PRO A 171 1.40 -0.49 9.74
C PRO A 171 2.91 -0.40 9.51
N VAL A 172 3.42 -1.10 8.50
CA VAL A 172 4.85 -1.08 8.11
C VAL A 172 5.13 -0.23 6.87
N ALA A 173 4.14 -0.03 6.02
CA ALA A 173 4.19 0.91 4.88
C ALA A 173 2.76 1.35 4.50
N PRO A 174 2.58 2.58 3.99
CA PRO A 174 3.55 3.63 3.67
C PRO A 174 3.88 4.53 4.86
N CYS A 175 3.34 4.24 6.04
CA CYS A 175 3.43 5.14 7.18
C CYS A 175 4.86 5.30 7.70
N PRO A 176 5.25 6.51 8.13
CA PRO A 176 6.41 6.68 9.01
C PRO A 176 6.13 6.06 10.38
N PRO A 177 7.10 6.07 11.33
CA PRO A 177 6.92 5.51 12.66
C PRO A 177 5.63 5.92 13.34
N LEU A 178 5.11 5.04 14.19
CA LEU A 178 3.75 5.02 14.72
C LEU A 178 3.32 6.30 15.47
N GLY A 179 2.21 6.84 15.05
CA GLY A 179 1.46 7.93 15.68
C GLY A 179 0.07 7.97 15.07
N PRO A 180 -0.87 8.79 15.58
CA PRO A 180 -2.19 8.97 14.96
C PRO A 180 -2.05 9.45 13.51
N CYS A 181 -2.98 9.06 12.65
CA CYS A 181 -2.93 9.48 11.26
C CYS A 181 -3.31 10.96 11.11
N PRO A 182 -2.37 11.85 10.76
CA PRO A 182 -2.65 13.29 10.71
C PRO A 182 -3.61 13.68 9.58
N LEU A 183 -3.93 12.75 8.68
CA LEU A 183 -4.84 12.98 7.56
C LEU A 183 -6.30 12.70 7.93
N LEU A 184 -6.56 12.02 9.04
CA LEU A 184 -7.91 11.79 9.58
C LEU A 184 -8.38 12.90 10.51
N GLU A 185 -7.45 13.56 11.23
CA GLU A 185 -7.76 14.59 12.21
C GLU A 185 -8.21 15.92 11.59
N THR A 186 -7.99 16.11 10.29
CA THR A 186 -8.25 17.38 9.63
C THR A 186 -9.55 17.36 8.83
N ARG A 187 -10.38 18.41 8.98
CA ARG A 187 -11.55 18.67 8.12
C ARG A 187 -11.16 19.01 6.68
N GLU A 188 -9.90 19.06 6.37
CA GLU A 188 -9.36 19.49 5.08
C GLU A 188 -9.36 18.36 4.05
N ARG A 189 -9.27 18.76 2.77
CA ARG A 189 -9.37 17.85 1.60
C ARG A 189 -8.06 17.09 1.34
N ARG A 190 -7.45 16.52 2.38
CA ARG A 190 -6.20 15.74 2.28
C ARG A 190 -6.50 14.25 2.36
N TRP A 191 -5.72 13.45 1.68
CA TRP A 191 -5.80 11.98 1.78
C TRP A 191 -4.45 11.36 1.49
N CYS A 192 -4.21 10.17 2.04
CA CYS A 192 -3.00 9.40 1.79
C CYS A 192 -3.01 8.82 0.38
N HIS A 193 -1.97 9.11 -0.40
CA HIS A 193 -1.73 8.49 -1.71
C HIS A 193 -0.27 8.63 -2.11
N ALA A 194 0.17 7.74 -2.99
CA ALA A 194 1.43 7.85 -3.70
C ALA A 194 1.16 7.99 -5.19
N SER A 195 1.94 8.82 -5.87
CA SER A 195 1.85 9.03 -7.31
C SER A 195 3.11 8.54 -8.01
N GLN A 196 2.94 7.91 -9.15
CA GLN A 196 4.03 7.43 -10.00
C GLN A 196 3.81 7.91 -11.43
N LEU A 197 4.88 8.31 -12.11
CA LEU A 197 4.82 8.59 -13.53
C LEU A 197 4.36 7.35 -14.30
N ALA A 198 3.42 7.53 -15.20
CA ALA A 198 2.87 6.44 -16.00
C ALA A 198 3.47 6.47 -17.40
N VAL A 199 4.26 5.46 -17.71
CA VAL A 199 4.64 5.17 -19.09
C VAL A 199 3.69 4.09 -19.61
N ALA A 200 2.62 4.51 -20.29
CA ALA A 200 1.67 3.58 -20.88
C ALA A 200 2.22 3.00 -22.17
N PRO A 201 1.92 1.71 -22.50
CA PRO A 201 2.13 1.19 -23.85
C PRO A 201 1.42 2.08 -24.88
N ALA A 202 1.99 2.20 -26.10
CA ALA A 202 1.50 3.12 -27.12
C ALA A 202 -0.02 2.99 -27.38
N TRP A 203 -0.51 1.75 -27.53
CA TRP A 203 -1.94 1.49 -27.76
C TRP A 203 -2.85 2.03 -26.64
N LEU A 204 -2.39 1.95 -25.37
CA LEU A 204 -3.16 2.44 -24.22
C LEU A 204 -3.10 3.98 -24.14
N ALA A 205 -1.95 4.56 -24.45
CA ALA A 205 -1.79 6.01 -24.52
C ALA A 205 -2.67 6.60 -25.63
N ASP A 206 -2.76 5.94 -26.79
CA ASP A 206 -3.62 6.33 -27.90
C ASP A 206 -5.11 6.23 -27.52
N LEU A 207 -5.51 5.12 -26.89
CA LEU A 207 -6.88 4.94 -26.41
C LEU A 207 -7.25 5.99 -25.36
N ALA A 208 -6.35 6.27 -24.41
CA ALA A 208 -6.58 7.29 -23.39
C ALA A 208 -6.71 8.70 -23.99
N ARG A 209 -5.91 9.01 -25.02
CA ARG A 209 -5.99 10.26 -25.77
C ARG A 209 -7.31 10.36 -26.56
N TYR A 210 -7.71 9.28 -27.24
CA TYR A 210 -9.00 9.20 -27.94
C TYR A 210 -10.18 9.39 -26.99
N ALA A 211 -10.13 8.76 -25.81
CA ALA A 211 -11.15 8.90 -24.77
C ALA A 211 -11.09 10.26 -24.03
N LYS A 212 -10.15 11.15 -24.37
CA LYS A 212 -9.90 12.43 -23.67
C LYS A 212 -9.62 12.25 -22.17
N LEU A 213 -9.00 11.15 -21.80
CA LEU A 213 -8.60 10.78 -20.43
C LEU A 213 -7.09 10.49 -20.35
N PRO A 214 -6.23 11.43 -20.79
CA PRO A 214 -4.78 11.22 -20.70
C PRO A 214 -4.40 11.04 -19.23
N LYS A 215 -3.51 10.08 -18.96
CA LYS A 215 -2.98 9.80 -17.63
C LYS A 215 -1.46 9.82 -17.66
N ASP A 216 -0.91 10.94 -17.27
CA ASP A 216 0.55 11.12 -17.17
C ASP A 216 1.08 10.59 -15.82
N SER A 217 0.20 10.42 -14.84
CA SER A 217 0.52 9.82 -13.54
C SER A 217 -0.52 8.81 -13.11
N LEU A 218 -0.08 7.85 -12.31
CA LEU A 218 -0.92 6.85 -11.65
C LEU A 218 -0.82 7.07 -10.15
N SER A 219 -1.96 7.22 -9.48
CA SER A 219 -2.03 7.32 -8.03
C SER A 219 -2.65 6.07 -7.42
N LEU A 220 -2.17 5.69 -6.25
CA LEU A 220 -2.70 4.62 -5.41
C LEU A 220 -2.60 5.00 -3.94
N SER A 221 -3.49 4.42 -3.14
CA SER A 221 -3.39 4.39 -1.68
C SER A 221 -3.13 2.96 -1.28
N PHE A 222 -2.29 2.72 -0.29
CA PHE A 222 -2.03 1.35 0.16
C PHE A 222 -1.72 1.31 1.64
N MET A 223 -1.85 0.12 2.22
CA MET A 223 -1.50 -0.17 3.60
C MET A 223 -0.93 -1.57 3.67
N GLN A 224 0.28 -1.68 4.19
CA GLN A 224 0.92 -2.92 4.55
C GLN A 224 0.88 -3.06 6.07
N LEU A 225 0.36 -4.18 6.56
CA LEU A 225 0.17 -4.47 7.97
C LEU A 225 0.89 -5.78 8.33
N ARG A 226 1.45 -5.85 9.54
CA ARG A 226 1.98 -7.07 10.14
C ARG A 226 1.46 -7.23 11.57
N PRO A 227 1.44 -8.46 12.12
CA PRO A 227 1.21 -8.65 13.54
C PRO A 227 2.23 -7.87 14.38
N GLU A 228 1.80 -7.30 15.48
CA GLU A 228 2.65 -6.44 16.34
C GLU A 228 3.90 -7.16 16.85
N SER A 229 3.82 -8.46 17.09
CA SER A 229 4.95 -9.30 17.52
C SER A 229 6.12 -9.32 16.55
N GLU A 230 5.83 -9.17 15.24
CA GLU A 230 6.84 -9.21 14.15
C GLU A 230 7.21 -7.81 13.63
N ALA A 231 6.37 -6.84 13.90
CA ALA A 231 6.58 -5.46 13.49
C ALA A 231 7.28 -4.68 14.63
N ALA A 232 8.51 -5.06 14.96
CA ALA A 232 9.32 -4.16 15.78
C ALA A 232 9.35 -2.77 15.11
N PRO A 233 9.03 -1.68 15.85
CA PRO A 233 9.09 -0.34 15.28
C PRO A 233 10.45 -0.16 14.64
N ILE A 234 10.50 0.04 13.33
CA ILE A 234 11.77 0.29 12.65
C ILE A 234 12.31 1.58 13.26
N ALA A 235 13.36 1.46 14.06
CA ALA A 235 13.95 2.62 14.70
C ALA A 235 14.34 3.64 13.61
N LYS A 236 14.04 4.92 13.83
CA LYS A 236 14.41 6.00 12.89
C LYS A 236 15.87 5.92 12.47
N THR A 237 16.75 5.55 13.40
CA THR A 237 18.18 5.32 13.19
C THR A 237 18.50 4.12 12.32
N ALA A 238 17.62 3.12 12.24
CA ALA A 238 17.78 2.01 11.28
C ALA A 238 17.46 2.44 9.84
N LEU A 239 16.47 3.35 9.69
CA LEU A 239 16.13 3.94 8.39
C LEU A 239 17.18 4.97 7.95
N PHE A 240 17.63 5.80 8.87
CA PHE A 240 18.54 6.91 8.63
C PHE A 240 19.61 6.97 9.73
N PRO A 241 20.71 6.20 9.62
CA PRO A 241 21.70 6.06 10.70
C PRO A 241 22.39 7.35 11.14
N ALA A 242 22.53 8.32 10.21
CA ALA A 242 23.15 9.61 10.50
C ALA A 242 22.12 10.75 10.68
N MET A 243 20.84 10.41 10.95
CA MET A 243 19.82 11.42 11.22
C MET A 243 20.07 12.06 12.59
N ASP A 244 19.83 13.36 12.68
CA ASP A 244 19.79 14.07 13.99
C ASP A 244 18.84 13.33 14.96
N PRO A 245 19.20 13.14 16.24
CA PRO A 245 18.33 12.55 17.25
C PRO A 245 16.96 13.23 17.37
N ASN A 246 16.90 14.55 17.12
CA ASN A 246 15.65 15.32 17.06
C ASN A 246 15.06 15.40 15.64
N GLY A 247 15.58 14.62 14.71
CA GLY A 247 15.11 14.55 13.34
C GLY A 247 13.72 13.90 13.24
N VAL A 248 13.09 14.13 12.10
CA VAL A 248 11.75 13.63 11.75
C VAL A 248 11.85 12.83 10.48
N VAL A 249 11.27 11.64 10.48
CA VAL A 249 11.06 10.86 9.26
C VAL A 249 9.76 11.32 8.60
N ALA A 250 9.85 11.66 7.33
CA ALA A 250 8.70 12.14 6.55
C ALA A 250 8.45 11.25 5.33
N ARG A 251 7.19 10.91 5.07
CA ARG A 251 6.72 10.25 3.85
C ARG A 251 6.22 11.30 2.87
N ILE A 252 6.82 11.39 1.71
CA ILE A 252 6.39 12.30 0.65
C ILE A 252 5.04 11.85 0.09
N LEU A 253 4.05 12.74 0.07
CA LEU A 253 2.68 12.44 -0.38
C LEU A 253 2.35 13.04 -1.74
N SER A 254 2.89 14.22 -2.08
CA SER A 254 2.50 14.97 -3.27
C SER A 254 3.59 14.97 -4.34
N GLU A 255 3.19 15.31 -5.56
CA GLU A 255 4.10 15.84 -6.56
C GLU A 255 4.69 17.20 -6.12
N SER A 256 5.75 17.64 -6.80
CA SER A 256 6.36 18.94 -6.56
C SER A 256 5.43 20.07 -7.05
N PHE A 257 5.28 21.12 -6.26
CA PHE A 257 4.46 22.27 -6.61
C PHE A 257 5.11 23.57 -6.11
N PRO A 258 4.90 24.70 -6.81
CA PRO A 258 5.44 25.99 -6.40
C PRO A 258 4.70 26.55 -5.19
N VAL A 259 5.46 27.07 -4.21
CA VAL A 259 4.94 27.74 -3.02
C VAL A 259 5.56 29.13 -2.92
N PRO A 260 4.76 30.21 -2.81
CA PRO A 260 5.28 31.55 -2.65
C PRO A 260 6.27 31.66 -1.47
N GLY A 261 7.46 32.16 -1.71
CA GLY A 261 8.51 32.33 -0.70
C GLY A 261 9.20 31.05 -0.21
N MET A 262 8.84 29.87 -0.77
CA MET A 262 9.50 28.59 -0.46
C MET A 262 10.10 27.89 -1.70
N GLY A 263 9.84 28.39 -2.92
CA GLY A 263 10.19 27.68 -4.15
C GLY A 263 9.33 26.44 -4.39
N ASN A 264 9.89 25.42 -5.01
CA ASN A 264 9.20 24.15 -5.19
C ASN A 264 9.21 23.34 -3.89
N ALA A 265 8.05 22.85 -3.48
CA ALA A 265 7.87 22.10 -2.26
C ALA A 265 7.05 20.82 -2.50
N ARG A 266 7.05 19.92 -1.52
CA ARG A 266 6.20 18.74 -1.48
C ARG A 266 5.49 18.64 -0.14
N TYR A 267 4.27 18.14 -0.13
CA TYR A 267 3.63 17.75 1.11
C TYR A 267 4.13 16.39 1.58
N ALA A 268 4.18 16.24 2.90
CA ALA A 268 4.60 15.00 3.54
C ALA A 268 3.77 14.69 4.78
N CYS A 269 3.76 13.42 5.17
CA CYS A 269 3.20 12.91 6.40
C CYS A 269 4.33 12.52 7.36
N THR A 270 4.22 12.89 8.63
CA THR A 270 5.18 12.59 9.69
C THR A 270 4.46 12.09 10.93
N GLU A 271 5.19 11.60 11.92
CA GLU A 271 4.65 11.29 13.25
C GLU A 271 4.05 12.52 13.97
N ASP A 272 4.58 13.71 13.68
CA ASP A 272 4.12 14.98 14.29
C ASP A 272 2.96 15.62 13.54
N GLY A 273 2.54 15.06 12.41
CA GLY A 273 1.46 15.61 11.60
C GLY A 273 1.81 15.85 10.13
N PHE A 274 1.05 16.75 9.52
CA PHE A 274 1.19 17.09 8.12
C PHE A 274 2.25 18.16 7.92
N ALA A 275 3.17 17.90 6.99
CA ALA A 275 4.33 18.75 6.75
C ALA A 275 4.43 19.26 5.30
N ILE A 276 5.20 20.32 5.11
CA ILE A 276 5.61 20.83 3.82
C ILE A 276 7.15 20.90 3.79
N ILE A 277 7.75 20.36 2.73
CA ILE A 277 9.20 20.27 2.58
C ILE A 277 9.63 21.09 1.35
N PRO A 278 10.23 22.27 1.56
CA PRO A 278 10.82 23.05 0.48
C PRO A 278 12.03 22.33 -0.14
N ALA A 279 12.36 22.68 -1.37
CA ALA A 279 13.52 22.16 -2.13
C ALA A 279 13.56 20.61 -2.30
N ALA A 280 12.43 19.93 -2.12
CA ALA A 280 12.30 18.50 -2.29
C ALA A 280 11.92 18.10 -3.74
N GLY A 281 12.28 18.90 -4.75
CA GLY A 281 11.79 18.78 -6.13
C GLY A 281 12.04 17.42 -6.78
N ASP A 282 13.19 16.80 -6.53
CA ASP A 282 13.60 15.55 -7.17
C ASP A 282 13.26 14.29 -6.36
N ILE A 283 12.68 14.46 -5.17
CA ILE A 283 12.31 13.30 -4.33
C ILE A 283 10.99 12.70 -4.85
N PRO A 284 10.93 11.41 -5.12
CA PRO A 284 9.68 10.81 -5.62
C PRO A 284 8.58 10.79 -4.55
N SER A 285 7.32 10.91 -4.98
CA SER A 285 6.16 10.65 -4.12
C SER A 285 6.23 9.20 -3.59
N GLY A 286 5.91 9.03 -2.32
CA GLY A 286 6.03 7.75 -1.63
C GLY A 286 7.40 7.48 -0.98
N ALA A 287 8.43 8.31 -1.21
CA ALA A 287 9.72 8.14 -0.56
C ALA A 287 9.68 8.55 0.92
N LEU A 288 10.45 7.85 1.75
CA LEU A 288 10.81 8.29 3.10
C LEU A 288 12.07 9.16 3.04
N VAL A 289 12.06 10.23 3.80
CA VAL A 289 13.18 11.16 3.89
C VAL A 289 13.44 11.56 5.34
N ALA A 290 14.70 11.78 5.67
CA ALA A 290 15.09 12.40 6.93
C ALA A 290 14.95 13.91 6.84
N CYS A 291 14.31 14.50 7.83
CA CYS A 291 14.10 15.93 7.94
C CYS A 291 14.52 16.45 9.31
N ARG A 292 14.74 17.75 9.41
CA ARG A 292 14.93 18.47 10.67
C ARG A 292 13.91 19.58 10.81
N ARG A 293 13.58 19.93 12.04
CA ARG A 293 12.72 21.08 12.32
C ARG A 293 13.54 22.38 12.21
N PRO A 294 13.09 23.38 11.45
CA PRO A 294 13.73 24.70 11.50
C PRO A 294 13.46 25.37 12.85
N ALA A 295 14.33 26.31 13.25
CA ALA A 295 14.17 27.04 14.51
C ALA A 295 12.86 27.83 14.60
N SER A 296 12.36 28.31 13.46
CA SER A 296 11.08 29.03 13.33
C SER A 296 10.31 28.45 12.14
N PRO A 297 9.57 27.34 12.31
CA PRO A 297 8.87 26.68 11.23
C PRO A 297 7.71 27.54 10.72
N ARG A 298 7.63 27.70 9.40
CA ARG A 298 6.48 28.35 8.76
C ARG A 298 5.33 27.35 8.68
N LYS A 299 4.12 27.87 8.60
CA LYS A 299 2.94 27.06 8.31
C LYS A 299 2.37 27.46 6.96
N ASP A 300 2.06 26.48 6.15
CA ASP A 300 1.31 26.72 4.92
C ASP A 300 -0.10 27.22 5.26
N ALA A 301 -0.44 28.41 4.80
CA ALA A 301 -1.72 29.06 5.13
C ALA A 301 -2.94 28.28 4.64
N LYS A 302 -2.79 27.48 3.55
CA LYS A 302 -3.87 26.74 2.93
C LYS A 302 -4.15 25.42 3.65
N THR A 303 -3.11 24.74 4.10
CA THR A 303 -3.22 23.37 4.61
C THR A 303 -2.78 23.22 6.06
N GLY A 304 -2.22 24.26 6.67
CA GLY A 304 -1.66 24.17 8.01
C GLY A 304 -0.38 23.31 8.10
N ALA A 305 0.12 22.79 6.98
CA ALA A 305 1.33 21.97 6.95
C ALA A 305 2.52 22.72 7.54
N VAL A 306 3.25 22.06 8.44
CA VAL A 306 4.41 22.64 9.12
C VAL A 306 5.67 22.43 8.29
N GLU A 307 6.49 23.48 8.15
CA GLU A 307 7.73 23.42 7.39
C GLU A 307 8.74 22.47 8.07
N LEU A 308 9.32 21.58 7.25
CA LEU A 308 10.47 20.76 7.61
C LEU A 308 11.56 20.96 6.57
N LEU A 309 12.81 20.83 6.98
CA LEU A 309 13.98 20.93 6.11
C LEU A 309 14.50 19.53 5.81
N TRP A 310 14.53 19.15 4.54
CA TRP A 310 15.14 17.91 4.10
C TRP A 310 16.64 17.88 4.37
N GLN A 311 17.16 16.70 4.74
CA GLN A 311 18.59 16.42 4.93
C GLN A 311 19.11 15.62 3.72
N PRO A 312 19.64 16.27 2.67
CA PRO A 312 20.02 15.62 1.42
C PRO A 312 21.20 14.63 1.55
N GLU A 313 21.99 14.75 2.61
CA GLU A 313 23.04 13.80 2.98
C GLU A 313 22.48 12.40 3.33
N GLN A 314 21.21 12.32 3.69
CA GLN A 314 20.49 11.07 3.93
C GLN A 314 19.71 10.69 2.67
N LYS A 315 20.11 9.60 2.00
CA LYS A 315 19.42 9.16 0.78
C LYS A 315 17.95 8.81 1.07
N PRO A 316 17.01 9.25 0.20
CA PRO A 316 15.62 8.86 0.32
C PRO A 316 15.47 7.33 0.27
N GLN A 317 14.56 6.78 1.08
CA GLN A 317 14.21 5.36 1.10
C GLN A 317 12.81 5.14 0.51
N ARG A 318 12.57 3.94 -0.01
CA ARG A 318 11.27 3.56 -0.60
C ARG A 318 10.34 2.95 0.43
#